data_13764577cb8a82c84064f3b0cd134361
#
_entry.id   13764577cb8a82c84064f3b0cd134361
#
_cell.length_a   1.000
_cell.length_b   1.000
_cell.length_c   1.000
_cell.angle_alpha   90.00
_cell.angle_beta   90.00
_cell.angle_gamma   90.00
#
_symmetry.space_group_name_H-M   'P 1'
#
loop_
_entity.id
_entity.type
_entity.pdbx_description
1 polymer ?
#
loop_
_entity_poly.entity_id
_entity_poly.type
_entity_poly.pdbx_seq_one_letter_code
_entity_poly.pdbx_strand_id
1 'polypeptide(L)'
;MLFRSNNYSISTADQMRLFGAKLGSKLQIGDVVALVGLLGAGKTELTKGIASAFDIEEVTSPTFVIARSYKSNPPFIHMDAYRLLAGANPLSELEDLDLDVEKAIIVIEWGGELASRISDNFLEIQINRSTGEDEVRQVTLVGHGERWQGFTL
;
A
#
# COMPACT_ATOMS: atom_id res chain seq x y z
N MET A 1 5.82 -10.44 20.41
CA MET A 1 4.52 -10.86 19.86
C MET A 1 4.71 -11.32 18.43
N LEU A 2 4.33 -12.55 18.17
CA LEU A 2 4.43 -13.10 16.82
C LEU A 2 3.21 -12.62 16.01
N PHE A 3 3.46 -11.80 14.99
CA PHE A 3 2.42 -11.41 14.04
C PHE A 3 2.21 -12.57 13.06
N ARG A 4 0.96 -12.97 12.87
CA ARG A 4 0.65 -13.99 11.86
C ARG A 4 0.80 -13.36 10.49
N SER A 5 1.70 -13.90 9.68
CA SER A 5 1.77 -13.55 8.27
C SER A 5 0.73 -14.39 7.51
N ASN A 6 -0.03 -13.73 6.65
CA ASN A 6 -1.00 -14.39 5.77
C ASN A 6 -0.43 -14.39 4.36
N ASN A 7 -0.39 -15.58 3.75
CA ASN A 7 0.19 -15.77 2.42
C ASN A 7 -0.90 -16.12 1.41
N TYR A 8 -0.83 -15.47 0.25
CA TYR A 8 -1.78 -15.65 -0.85
C TYR A 8 -1.04 -15.82 -2.16
N SER A 9 -1.54 -16.71 -3.02
CA SER A 9 -1.01 -16.90 -4.38
C SER A 9 -1.93 -16.22 -5.37
N ILE A 10 -1.37 -15.33 -6.20
CA ILE A 10 -2.13 -14.55 -7.17
C ILE A 10 -1.52 -14.74 -8.55
N SER A 11 -2.33 -15.19 -9.49
CA SER A 11 -1.86 -15.66 -10.80
C SER A 11 -2.02 -14.64 -11.93
N THR A 12 -2.91 -13.65 -11.78
CA THR A 12 -3.21 -12.68 -12.83
C THR A 12 -3.34 -11.27 -12.30
N ALA A 13 -3.21 -10.28 -13.19
CA ALA A 13 -3.45 -8.88 -12.84
C ALA A 13 -4.88 -8.66 -12.35
N ASP A 14 -5.86 -9.32 -12.97
CA ASP A 14 -7.27 -9.23 -12.54
C ASP A 14 -7.45 -9.77 -11.13
N GLN A 15 -6.81 -10.89 -10.81
CA GLN A 15 -6.84 -11.43 -9.44
C GLN A 15 -6.17 -10.49 -8.44
N MET A 16 -5.10 -9.81 -8.83
CA MET A 16 -4.44 -8.82 -7.98
C MET A 16 -5.37 -7.65 -7.68
N ARG A 17 -6.11 -7.17 -8.68
CA ARG A 17 -7.10 -6.11 -8.49
C ARG A 17 -8.25 -6.55 -7.59
N LEU A 18 -8.75 -7.79 -7.78
CA LEU A 18 -9.79 -8.34 -6.91
C LEU A 18 -9.30 -8.49 -5.46
N PHE A 19 -8.08 -8.93 -5.27
CA PHE A 19 -7.45 -9.01 -3.96
C PHE A 19 -7.38 -7.61 -3.31
N GLY A 20 -6.95 -6.63 -4.08
CA GLY A 20 -6.90 -5.23 -3.63
C GLY A 20 -8.27 -4.68 -3.26
N ALA A 21 -9.30 -4.98 -4.05
CA ALA A 21 -10.67 -4.54 -3.75
C ALA A 21 -11.19 -5.15 -2.45
N LYS A 22 -10.92 -6.42 -2.22
CA LYS A 22 -11.28 -7.11 -0.98
C LYS A 22 -10.57 -6.49 0.22
N LEU A 23 -9.27 -6.22 0.09
CA LEU A 23 -8.50 -5.55 1.12
C LEU A 23 -9.05 -4.14 1.37
N GLY A 24 -9.27 -3.37 0.30
CA GLY A 24 -9.80 -2.00 0.39
C GLY A 24 -11.10 -1.91 1.14
N SER A 25 -11.99 -2.91 0.97
CA SER A 25 -13.27 -2.95 1.67
C SER A 25 -13.13 -3.08 3.19
N LYS A 26 -11.96 -3.48 3.68
CA LYS A 26 -11.67 -3.66 5.11
C LYS A 26 -10.85 -2.51 5.70
N LEU A 27 -10.43 -1.56 4.88
CA LEU A 27 -9.67 -0.40 5.34
C LEU A 27 -10.59 0.66 5.93
N GLN A 28 -10.05 1.41 6.86
CA GLN A 28 -10.75 2.52 7.52
C GLN A 28 -9.84 3.73 7.61
N ILE A 29 -10.44 4.88 7.93
CA ILE A 29 -9.73 6.16 8.10
C ILE A 29 -8.55 5.99 9.05
N GLY A 30 -7.39 6.50 8.64
CA GLY A 30 -6.16 6.41 9.39
C GLY A 30 -5.30 5.20 9.07
N ASP A 31 -5.79 4.26 8.26
CA ASP A 31 -5.01 3.09 7.89
C ASP A 31 -3.87 3.45 6.94
N VAL A 32 -2.70 2.87 7.20
CA VAL A 32 -1.50 2.99 6.38
C VAL A 32 -1.14 1.62 5.83
N VAL A 33 -1.03 1.52 4.51
CA VAL A 33 -0.67 0.29 3.82
C VAL A 33 0.65 0.52 3.09
N ALA A 34 1.65 -0.30 3.39
CA ALA A 34 2.95 -0.24 2.75
C ALA A 34 3.12 -1.39 1.76
N LEU A 35 3.37 -1.06 0.50
CA LEU A 35 3.60 -2.05 -0.55
C LEU A 35 5.10 -2.22 -0.75
N VAL A 36 5.57 -3.46 -0.63
CA VAL A 36 6.97 -3.81 -0.77
C VAL A 36 7.11 -4.89 -1.85
N GLY A 37 7.92 -4.64 -2.84
CA GLY A 37 8.15 -5.58 -3.93
C GLY A 37 8.99 -4.95 -5.02
N LEU A 38 9.66 -5.78 -5.81
CA LEU A 38 10.47 -5.33 -6.91
C LEU A 38 9.62 -4.69 -8.01
N LEU A 39 10.26 -3.92 -8.89
CA LEU A 39 9.62 -3.33 -10.05
C LEU A 39 8.91 -4.44 -10.85
N GLY A 40 7.67 -4.20 -11.27
CA GLY A 40 6.87 -5.19 -11.99
C GLY A 40 6.24 -6.27 -11.13
N ALA A 41 6.31 -6.14 -9.80
CA ALA A 41 5.71 -7.13 -8.89
C ALA A 41 4.17 -7.09 -8.85
N GLY A 42 3.54 -5.99 -9.28
CA GLY A 42 2.09 -5.83 -9.26
C GLY A 42 1.58 -4.80 -8.28
N LYS A 43 2.45 -3.94 -7.75
CA LYS A 43 2.06 -2.90 -6.78
C LYS A 43 1.00 -1.96 -7.33
N THR A 44 1.12 -1.57 -8.60
CA THR A 44 0.15 -0.69 -9.26
C THR A 44 -1.22 -1.36 -9.39
N GLU A 45 -1.26 -2.61 -9.80
CA GLU A 45 -2.52 -3.35 -9.93
C GLU A 45 -3.20 -3.55 -8.58
N LEU A 46 -2.42 -3.83 -7.55
CA LEU A 46 -2.93 -3.93 -6.18
C LEU A 46 -3.52 -2.60 -5.71
N THR A 47 -2.81 -1.50 -5.96
CA THR A 47 -3.27 -0.15 -5.60
C THR A 47 -4.57 0.20 -6.33
N LYS A 48 -4.68 -0.13 -7.61
CA LYS A 48 -5.92 0.06 -8.38
C LYS A 48 -7.09 -0.69 -7.74
N GLY A 49 -6.84 -1.92 -7.30
CA GLY A 49 -7.84 -2.71 -6.61
C GLY A 49 -8.28 -2.08 -5.29
N ILE A 50 -7.33 -1.68 -4.46
CA ILE A 50 -7.62 -1.00 -3.19
C ILE A 50 -8.44 0.26 -3.42
N ALA A 51 -8.01 1.08 -4.38
CA ALA A 51 -8.68 2.34 -4.70
C ALA A 51 -10.11 2.14 -5.22
N SER A 52 -10.37 1.04 -5.92
CA SER A 52 -11.69 0.73 -6.44
C SER A 52 -12.75 0.56 -5.34
N ALA A 53 -12.33 0.16 -4.14
CA ALA A 53 -13.21 0.07 -2.98
C ALA A 53 -13.72 1.45 -2.53
N PHE A 54 -13.09 2.52 -2.96
CA PHE A 54 -13.44 3.91 -2.65
C PHE A 54 -13.94 4.66 -3.90
N ASP A 55 -14.42 3.92 -4.90
CA ASP A 55 -14.95 4.46 -6.16
C ASP A 55 -13.95 5.30 -6.96
N ILE A 56 -12.67 5.01 -6.79
CA ILE A 56 -11.61 5.63 -7.58
C ILE A 56 -11.31 4.74 -8.78
N GLU A 57 -11.67 5.20 -9.97
CA GLU A 57 -11.55 4.41 -11.20
C GLU A 57 -10.18 4.50 -11.84
N GLU A 58 -9.53 5.65 -11.75
CA GLU A 58 -8.22 5.86 -12.36
C GLU A 58 -7.16 6.14 -11.32
N VAL A 59 -6.25 5.21 -11.17
CA VAL A 59 -5.05 5.38 -10.35
C VAL A 59 -3.86 5.45 -11.28
N THR A 60 -3.15 6.57 -11.21
CA THR A 60 -1.87 6.72 -11.91
C THR A 60 -0.74 6.56 -10.90
N SER A 61 0.31 5.86 -11.33
CA SER A 61 1.51 5.74 -10.49
C SER A 61 2.09 7.14 -10.23
N PRO A 62 2.51 7.47 -8.99
CA PRO A 62 3.10 8.76 -8.68
C PRO A 62 4.54 8.87 -9.18
N THR A 63 4.77 8.63 -10.49
CA THR A 63 6.11 8.53 -11.06
C THR A 63 6.87 9.86 -11.08
N PHE A 64 6.15 10.95 -11.23
CA PHE A 64 6.72 12.31 -11.29
C PHE A 64 6.35 13.17 -10.09
N VAL A 65 5.49 12.68 -9.23
CA VAL A 65 5.07 13.33 -8.00
C VAL A 65 5.25 12.36 -6.84
N ILE A 66 5.59 12.87 -5.67
CA ILE A 66 5.84 12.04 -4.50
C ILE A 66 4.54 11.44 -3.97
N ALA A 67 3.44 12.19 -4.05
CA ALA A 67 2.14 11.75 -3.57
C ALA A 67 1.02 12.29 -4.44
N ARG A 68 -0.06 11.51 -4.55
CA ARG A 68 -1.32 11.92 -5.16
C ARG A 68 -2.44 11.75 -4.16
N SER A 69 -3.24 12.80 -4.01
CA SER A 69 -4.46 12.75 -3.20
C SER A 69 -5.66 12.59 -4.12
N TYR A 70 -6.55 11.68 -3.76
CA TYR A 70 -7.81 11.47 -4.48
C TYR A 70 -8.95 11.92 -3.60
N LYS A 71 -9.88 12.68 -4.18
CA LYS A 71 -11.09 13.13 -3.48
C LYS A 71 -12.07 11.96 -3.43
N SER A 72 -12.05 11.27 -2.33
CA SER A 72 -12.94 10.14 -2.05
C SER A 72 -13.41 10.25 -0.61
N ASN A 73 -14.29 9.37 -0.19
CA ASN A 73 -14.78 9.33 1.19
C ASN A 73 -14.55 7.92 1.77
N PRO A 74 -13.53 7.75 2.61
CA PRO A 74 -12.54 8.73 3.09
C PRO A 74 -11.54 9.15 2.00
N PRO A 75 -10.79 10.25 2.20
CA PRO A 75 -9.72 10.63 1.28
C PRO A 75 -8.68 9.53 1.12
N PHE A 76 -8.13 9.41 -0.07
CA PHE A 76 -7.14 8.38 -0.40
C PHE A 76 -5.86 9.05 -0.87
N ILE A 77 -4.73 8.63 -0.31
CA ILE A 77 -3.41 9.17 -0.65
C ILE A 77 -2.51 8.03 -1.14
N HIS A 78 -1.95 8.19 -2.32
CA HIS A 78 -1.00 7.25 -2.92
C HIS A 78 0.37 7.90 -2.98
N MET A 79 1.37 7.31 -2.33
CA MET A 79 2.74 7.83 -2.22
C MET A 79 3.76 6.91 -2.86
N ASP A 80 4.87 7.49 -3.30
CA ASP A 80 6.08 6.76 -3.72
C ASP A 80 7.23 7.09 -2.77
N ALA A 81 7.47 6.18 -1.84
CA ALA A 81 8.50 6.37 -0.82
C ALA A 81 9.92 6.24 -1.39
N TYR A 82 10.11 5.54 -2.49
CA TYR A 82 11.44 5.41 -3.10
C TYR A 82 12.03 6.77 -3.45
N ARG A 83 11.22 7.64 -4.05
CA ARG A 83 11.65 8.99 -4.41
C ARG A 83 11.79 9.88 -3.19
N LEU A 84 10.90 9.75 -2.23
CA LEU A 84 10.93 10.55 -1.00
C LEU A 84 12.16 10.22 -0.15
N LEU A 85 12.46 8.93 0.02
CA LEU A 85 13.61 8.47 0.81
C LEU A 85 14.95 8.77 0.13
N ALA A 86 14.96 8.94 -1.19
CA ALA A 86 16.17 9.35 -1.93
C ALA A 86 16.52 10.83 -1.70
N GLY A 87 15.60 11.62 -1.17
CA GLY A 87 15.83 13.02 -0.83
C GLY A 87 16.67 13.17 0.44
N ALA A 88 17.27 14.36 0.61
CA ALA A 88 18.13 14.67 1.74
C ALA A 88 17.39 14.71 3.08
N ASN A 89 16.08 15.00 3.05
CA ASN A 89 15.28 15.15 4.27
C ASN A 89 13.83 14.68 4.02
N PRO A 90 13.61 13.36 4.01
CA PRO A 90 12.31 12.80 3.63
C PRO A 90 11.14 13.22 4.53
N LEU A 91 11.36 13.35 5.84
CA LEU A 91 10.29 13.75 6.75
C LEU A 91 9.87 15.20 6.55
N SER A 92 10.83 16.10 6.28
CA SER A 92 10.53 17.49 5.98
C SER A 92 9.76 17.63 4.66
N GLU A 93 10.16 16.87 3.64
CA GLU A 93 9.46 16.85 2.36
C GLU A 93 8.02 16.34 2.52
N LEU A 94 7.82 15.33 3.37
CA LEU A 94 6.50 14.81 3.68
C LEU A 94 5.63 15.86 4.37
N GLU A 95 6.18 16.59 5.33
CA GLU A 95 5.48 17.67 6.03
C GLU A 95 5.09 18.80 5.08
N ASP A 96 5.96 19.13 4.12
CA ASP A 96 5.73 20.18 3.14
C ASP A 96 4.56 19.86 2.18
N LEU A 97 4.17 18.59 2.07
CA LEU A 97 3.03 18.19 1.25
C LEU A 97 1.68 18.52 1.92
N ASP A 98 1.69 18.91 3.17
CA ASP A 98 0.50 19.30 3.96
C ASP A 98 -0.65 18.27 3.83
N LEU A 99 -0.30 17.00 3.96
CA LEU A 99 -1.25 15.90 3.88
C LEU A 99 -1.82 15.57 5.25
N ASP A 100 -3.14 15.49 5.34
CA ASP A 100 -3.82 15.10 6.58
C ASP A 100 -3.88 13.57 6.66
N VAL A 101 -2.78 12.97 7.13
CA VAL A 101 -2.59 11.52 7.16
C VAL A 101 -3.56 10.81 8.12
N GLU A 102 -4.03 11.50 9.15
CA GLU A 102 -4.95 10.91 10.13
C GLU A 102 -6.38 10.76 9.62
N LYS A 103 -6.73 11.54 8.59
CA LYS A 103 -8.08 11.56 8.00
C LYS A 103 -8.18 10.83 6.68
N ALA A 104 -7.12 10.15 6.26
CA ALA A 104 -7.04 9.50 4.95
C ALA A 104 -6.70 8.02 5.09
N ILE A 105 -6.90 7.30 4.00
CA ILE A 105 -6.31 5.99 3.78
C ILE A 105 -5.07 6.20 2.92
N ILE A 106 -3.94 5.66 3.35
CA ILE A 106 -2.65 5.89 2.71
C ILE A 106 -2.10 4.58 2.17
N VAL A 107 -1.72 4.58 0.90
CA VAL A 107 -0.99 3.47 0.27
C VAL A 107 0.36 4.00 -0.18
N ILE A 108 1.43 3.36 0.28
CA ILE A 108 2.81 3.80 0.05
C ILE A 108 3.56 2.71 -0.73
N GLU A 109 3.95 3.00 -1.96
CA GLU A 109 4.83 2.12 -2.73
C GLU A 109 6.26 2.24 -2.19
N TRP A 110 6.97 1.12 -2.05
CA TRP A 110 8.30 1.01 -1.43
C TRP A 110 8.29 1.49 0.03
N GLY A 111 7.17 1.20 0.73
CA GLY A 111 6.76 2.00 1.88
C GLY A 111 7.15 1.49 3.25
N GLY A 112 7.81 0.33 3.40
CA GLY A 112 8.03 -0.25 4.73
C GLY A 112 8.70 0.68 5.73
N GLU A 113 9.78 1.36 5.33
CA GLU A 113 10.49 2.29 6.20
C GLU A 113 9.69 3.58 6.45
N LEU A 114 9.13 4.16 5.39
CA LEU A 114 8.34 5.39 5.53
C LEU A 114 7.07 5.16 6.36
N ALA A 115 6.40 4.04 6.16
CA ALA A 115 5.19 3.70 6.92
C ALA A 115 5.48 3.68 8.42
N SER A 116 6.59 3.09 8.84
CA SER A 116 6.98 3.03 10.24
C SER A 116 7.24 4.41 10.86
N ARG A 117 7.61 5.38 10.03
CA ARG A 117 7.82 6.77 10.48
C ARG A 117 6.53 7.56 10.58
N ILE A 118 5.50 7.17 9.81
CA ILE A 118 4.19 7.83 9.79
C ILE A 118 3.30 7.29 10.91
N SER A 119 3.33 5.99 11.16
CA SER A 119 2.43 5.34 12.11
C SER A 119 3.07 4.12 12.77
N ASP A 120 2.70 3.89 14.01
CA ASP A 120 3.04 2.64 14.70
C ASP A 120 2.17 1.47 14.24
N ASN A 121 1.07 1.77 13.55
CA ASN A 121 0.14 0.77 13.02
C ASN A 121 0.13 0.86 11.51
N PHE A 122 0.65 -0.14 10.83
CA PHE A 122 0.58 -0.21 9.37
C PHE A 122 0.53 -1.66 8.90
N LEU A 123 -0.07 -1.87 7.73
CA LEU A 123 -0.11 -3.16 7.08
C LEU A 123 0.96 -3.18 5.99
N GLU A 124 1.93 -4.06 6.14
CA GLU A 124 2.95 -4.29 5.12
C GLU A 124 2.48 -5.40 4.20
N ILE A 125 2.49 -5.13 2.90
CA ILE A 125 2.14 -6.11 1.88
C ILE A 125 3.38 -6.39 1.04
N GLN A 126 3.91 -7.59 1.20
CA GLN A 126 5.09 -8.04 0.45
C GLN A 126 4.62 -8.79 -0.78
N ILE A 127 5.08 -8.37 -1.95
CA ILE A 127 4.74 -9.00 -3.23
C ILE A 127 6.01 -9.56 -3.84
N ASN A 128 6.07 -10.88 -3.97
CA ASN A 128 7.23 -11.58 -4.52
C ASN A 128 6.83 -12.36 -5.76
N ARG A 129 7.64 -12.27 -6.81
CA ARG A 129 7.47 -13.13 -7.99
C ARG A 129 7.97 -14.52 -7.64
N SER A 130 7.23 -15.54 -8.08
CA SER A 130 7.75 -16.90 -8.01
C SER A 130 8.94 -17.06 -8.96
N THR A 131 9.83 -18.00 -8.64
CA THR A 131 11.06 -18.24 -9.42
C THR A 131 10.82 -19.06 -10.70
N GLY A 132 9.58 -19.43 -11.01
CA GLY A 132 9.22 -20.21 -12.20
C GLY A 132 8.82 -19.35 -13.39
N GLU A 133 8.47 -20.01 -14.49
CA GLU A 133 7.95 -19.36 -15.69
C GLU A 133 6.53 -18.83 -15.50
N ASP A 134 5.89 -19.19 -14.40
CA ASP A 134 4.54 -18.75 -14.06
C ASP A 134 4.53 -17.30 -13.60
N GLU A 135 3.49 -16.57 -13.99
CA GLU A 135 3.26 -15.20 -13.56
C GLU A 135 2.68 -15.12 -12.14
N VAL A 136 2.83 -16.17 -11.35
CA VAL A 136 2.31 -16.23 -9.99
C VAL A 136 3.08 -15.29 -9.08
N ARG A 137 2.33 -14.52 -8.30
CA ARG A 137 2.86 -13.65 -7.24
C ARG A 137 2.50 -14.25 -5.89
N GLN A 138 3.46 -14.23 -4.99
CA GLN A 138 3.20 -14.56 -3.59
C GLN A 138 3.00 -13.25 -2.83
N VAL A 139 1.83 -13.10 -2.24
CA VAL A 139 1.49 -11.90 -1.48
C VAL A 139 1.43 -12.26 0.00
N THR A 140 2.22 -11.58 0.81
CA THR A 140 2.29 -11.79 2.25
C THR A 140 1.83 -10.53 2.96
N LEU A 141 0.85 -10.66 3.86
CA LEU A 141 0.39 -9.57 4.70
C LEU A 141 1.07 -9.67 6.07
N VAL A 142 1.74 -8.58 6.47
CA VAL A 142 2.40 -8.50 7.78
C VAL A 142 1.85 -7.29 8.51
N GLY A 143 1.08 -7.52 9.56
CA GLY A 143 0.52 -6.45 10.38
C GLY A 143 1.53 -5.94 11.40
N HIS A 144 1.63 -4.62 11.53
CA HIS A 144 2.44 -3.95 12.55
C HIS A 144 1.51 -3.10 13.41
N GLY A 145 1.51 -3.35 14.72
CA GLY A 145 0.71 -2.62 15.69
C GLY A 145 -0.65 -3.26 15.97
N GLU A 146 -1.34 -2.74 16.97
CA GLU A 146 -2.58 -3.32 17.49
C GLU A 146 -3.72 -3.34 16.48
N ARG A 147 -3.81 -2.31 15.60
CA ARG A 147 -4.84 -2.21 14.57
C ARG A 147 -4.91 -3.45 13.69
N TRP A 148 -3.76 -4.05 13.41
CA TRP A 148 -3.65 -5.17 12.46
C TRP A 148 -3.53 -6.54 13.13
N GLN A 149 -3.62 -6.57 14.44
CA GLN A 149 -3.55 -7.81 15.21
C GLN A 149 -4.71 -8.73 14.81
N GLY A 150 -4.39 -9.95 14.36
CA GLY A 150 -5.39 -10.91 13.94
C GLY A 150 -6.07 -10.60 12.60
N PHE A 151 -5.59 -9.61 11.84
CA PHE A 151 -6.17 -9.23 10.55
C PHE A 151 -5.97 -10.35 9.52
N THR A 152 -7.04 -10.71 8.82
CA THR A 152 -7.03 -11.67 7.69
C THR A 152 -8.02 -11.21 6.62
N LEU A 153 -7.81 -11.68 5.39
CA LEU A 153 -8.73 -11.52 4.27
C LEU A 153 -9.59 -12.75 4.07
#